data_5efd7c7610f4f296529b94cdf0421dd1
#
_entry.id   5efd7c7610f4f296529b94cdf0421dd1
#
_cell.length_a   1.000
_cell.length_b   1.000
_cell.length_c   1.000
_cell.angle_alpha   90.00
_cell.angle_beta   90.00
_cell.angle_gamma   90.00
#
_symmetry.space_group_name_H-M   'P 1'
#
loop_
_entity.id
_entity.type
_entity.pdbx_description
1 polymer ?
#
loop_
_entity_poly.entity_id
_entity_poly.type
_entity_poly.pdbx_seq_one_letter_code
_entity_poly.pdbx_strand_id
1 'polypeptide(L)'
;MTYQNEIPFAVITGASSGIGYDLARQFAEHGFDLLVTSDSKRIEETAQRLRELGAQAEAVRANLATREGVEGLYGQIRAMRRPIDVMVINASPAAGGAFIDNDLNAELNLVALNVAAVVHLAKRVVTDMVACDQGHVLFTASFDDGPSRLEAVQGASKAFVLSFADALRDELKDTHVSISTLKPGAAASDFFHRAHVGNARFAAEQRRELSEPGSANA
;
A
#
# COMPACT_ATOMS: atom_id res chain seq x y z
N MET A 1 8.69 10.50 -22.72
CA MET A 1 9.12 11.64 -21.87
C MET A 1 9.71 11.03 -20.63
N THR A 2 11.00 11.19 -20.41
CA THR A 2 11.73 10.60 -19.27
C THR A 2 11.54 11.49 -18.05
N TYR A 3 10.78 11.02 -17.05
CA TYR A 3 10.58 11.67 -15.73
C TYR A 3 11.83 11.53 -14.84
N GLN A 4 13.02 11.85 -15.38
CA GLN A 4 14.31 11.54 -14.72
C GLN A 4 14.70 12.43 -13.53
N ASN A 5 13.80 13.33 -13.03
CA ASN A 5 14.12 14.22 -11.90
C ASN A 5 12.90 14.55 -11.01
N GLU A 6 11.81 13.79 -11.05
CA GLU A 6 10.66 14.04 -10.18
C GLU A 6 10.83 13.32 -8.86
N ILE A 7 10.48 14.00 -7.74
CA ILE A 7 10.41 13.41 -6.41
C ILE A 7 9.39 12.27 -6.45
N PRO A 8 9.70 11.05 -5.97
CA PRO A 8 8.77 9.93 -6.04
C PRO A 8 7.52 10.19 -5.17
N PHE A 9 6.39 9.60 -5.57
CA PHE A 9 5.09 9.83 -4.95
C PHE A 9 4.49 8.54 -4.40
N ALA A 10 4.13 8.57 -3.11
CA ALA A 10 3.48 7.45 -2.46
C ALA A 10 2.09 7.82 -1.92
N VAL A 11 1.15 6.89 -2.03
CA VAL A 11 -0.20 6.98 -1.46
C VAL A 11 -0.35 5.94 -0.37
N ILE A 12 -0.72 6.35 0.86
CA ILE A 12 -0.82 5.44 2.00
C ILE A 12 -2.21 5.51 2.62
N THR A 13 -2.91 4.36 2.68
CA THR A 13 -4.20 4.24 3.33
C THR A 13 -4.06 3.80 4.78
N GLY A 14 -4.94 4.29 5.65
CA GLY A 14 -4.90 3.99 7.09
C GLY A 14 -3.71 4.63 7.81
N ALA A 15 -3.23 5.78 7.33
CA ALA A 15 -2.01 6.42 7.80
C ALA A 15 -2.15 7.25 9.08
N SER A 16 -3.33 7.29 9.73
CA SER A 16 -3.53 8.11 10.94
C SER A 16 -2.90 7.54 12.21
N SER A 17 -2.43 6.29 12.19
CA SER A 17 -1.80 5.62 13.34
C SER A 17 -1.15 4.29 12.93
N GLY A 18 -0.38 3.68 13.87
CA GLY A 18 0.20 2.35 13.74
C GLY A 18 1.05 2.18 12.49
N ILE A 19 0.96 1.00 11.87
CA ILE A 19 1.79 0.61 10.72
C ILE A 19 1.66 1.59 9.55
N GLY A 20 0.45 2.09 9.28
CA GLY A 20 0.25 3.05 8.19
C GLY A 20 0.97 4.38 8.43
N TYR A 21 0.98 4.89 9.67
CA TYR A 21 1.75 6.06 10.05
C TYR A 21 3.27 5.81 9.98
N ASP A 22 3.73 4.66 10.50
CA ASP A 22 5.16 4.32 10.47
C ASP A 22 5.67 4.17 9.04
N LEU A 23 4.90 3.56 8.13
CA LEU A 23 5.22 3.51 6.72
C LEU A 23 5.25 4.90 6.09
N ALA A 24 4.24 5.74 6.34
CA ALA A 24 4.21 7.11 5.82
C ALA A 24 5.43 7.91 6.27
N ARG A 25 5.83 7.79 7.54
CA ARG A 25 7.05 8.40 8.08
C ARG A 25 8.30 7.90 7.36
N GLN A 26 8.43 6.59 7.16
CA GLN A 26 9.58 6.02 6.44
C GLN A 26 9.63 6.53 4.99
N PHE A 27 8.52 6.60 4.27
CA PHE A 27 8.49 7.17 2.93
C PHE A 27 8.91 8.65 2.91
N ALA A 28 8.46 9.46 3.89
CA ALA A 28 8.88 10.86 4.04
C ALA A 28 10.40 10.97 4.26
N GLU A 29 10.95 10.17 5.17
CA GLU A 29 12.39 10.12 5.47
C GLU A 29 13.25 9.67 4.28
N HIS A 30 12.64 8.94 3.33
CA HIS A 30 13.29 8.53 2.07
C HIS A 30 13.00 9.47 0.88
N GLY A 31 12.47 10.65 1.15
CA GLY A 31 12.33 11.71 0.16
C GLY A 31 11.12 11.56 -0.78
N PHE A 32 10.06 10.84 -0.36
CA PHE A 32 8.81 10.77 -1.11
C PHE A 32 7.88 11.93 -0.78
N ASP A 33 7.18 12.41 -1.78
CA ASP A 33 5.94 13.16 -1.58
C ASP A 33 4.80 12.19 -1.28
N LEU A 34 3.82 12.63 -0.48
CA LEU A 34 2.83 11.73 0.10
C LEU A 34 1.40 12.23 -0.07
N LEU A 35 0.49 11.31 -0.37
CA LEU A 35 -0.93 11.47 -0.09
C LEU A 35 -1.32 10.42 0.96
N VAL A 36 -1.78 10.89 2.11
CA VAL A 36 -2.17 10.01 3.23
C VAL A 36 -3.67 10.07 3.46
N THR A 37 -4.30 8.92 3.71
CA THR A 37 -5.74 8.88 3.93
C THR A 37 -6.13 8.03 5.13
N SER A 38 -7.20 8.45 5.79
CA SER A 38 -7.92 7.75 6.85
C SER A 38 -9.31 8.34 7.00
N ASP A 39 -10.22 7.65 7.67
CA ASP A 39 -11.51 8.17 8.12
C ASP A 39 -11.39 9.07 9.36
N SER A 40 -10.29 8.98 10.09
CA SER A 40 -10.00 9.76 11.29
C SER A 40 -9.58 11.19 10.95
N LYS A 41 -10.02 12.15 11.77
CA LYS A 41 -9.54 13.55 11.72
C LYS A 41 -8.03 13.69 11.99
N ARG A 42 -7.40 12.70 12.65
CA ARG A 42 -5.95 12.68 12.92
C ARG A 42 -5.10 12.67 11.65
N ILE A 43 -5.69 12.40 10.50
CA ILE A 43 -4.94 12.37 9.23
C ILE A 43 -4.33 13.72 8.88
N GLU A 44 -4.98 14.82 9.28
CA GLU A 44 -4.44 16.18 9.10
C GLU A 44 -3.18 16.40 9.94
N GLU A 45 -3.20 15.95 11.20
CA GLU A 45 -2.02 16.00 12.08
C GLU A 45 -0.88 15.12 11.54
N THR A 46 -1.25 13.96 10.98
CA THR A 46 -0.28 13.08 10.32
C THR A 46 0.41 13.79 9.16
N ALA A 47 -0.34 14.38 8.24
CA ALA A 47 0.25 15.11 7.12
C ALA A 47 1.13 16.28 7.60
N GLN A 48 0.74 16.97 8.66
CA GLN A 48 1.56 18.05 9.24
C GLN A 48 2.92 17.51 9.74
N ARG A 49 2.92 16.39 10.48
CA ARG A 49 4.17 15.78 10.98
C ARG A 49 5.06 15.30 9.83
N LEU A 50 4.48 14.81 8.73
CA LEU A 50 5.25 14.39 7.56
C LEU A 50 5.88 15.60 6.84
N ARG A 51 5.20 16.74 6.81
CA ARG A 51 5.78 18.00 6.29
C ARG A 51 6.95 18.49 7.13
N GLU A 52 6.90 18.30 8.45
CA GLU A 52 8.00 18.62 9.37
C GLU A 52 9.26 17.78 9.12
N LEU A 53 9.11 16.60 8.49
CA LEU A 53 10.21 15.76 8.01
C LEU A 53 10.74 16.18 6.62
N GLY A 54 10.13 17.21 6.00
CA GLY A 54 10.56 17.75 4.71
C GLY A 54 9.79 17.21 3.50
N ALA A 55 8.84 16.28 3.67
CA ALA A 55 8.01 15.78 2.59
C ALA A 55 6.90 16.77 2.22
N GLN A 56 6.49 16.82 0.95
CA GLN A 56 5.18 17.37 0.61
C GLN A 56 4.13 16.28 0.94
N ALA A 57 3.23 16.57 1.85
CA ALA A 57 2.23 15.60 2.30
C ALA A 57 0.82 16.21 2.25
N GLU A 58 -0.09 15.53 1.57
CA GLU A 58 -1.51 15.86 1.51
C GLU A 58 -2.34 14.87 2.33
N ALA A 59 -3.31 15.40 3.07
CA ALA A 59 -4.26 14.59 3.81
C ALA A 59 -5.59 14.50 3.08
N VAL A 60 -6.11 13.29 2.94
CA VAL A 60 -7.46 13.06 2.42
C VAL A 60 -8.25 12.27 3.46
N ARG A 61 -9.27 12.88 4.02
CA ARG A 61 -10.18 12.18 4.92
C ARG A 61 -11.23 11.42 4.11
N ALA A 62 -11.19 10.08 4.13
CA ALA A 62 -12.12 9.24 3.39
C ALA A 62 -12.49 7.97 4.17
N ASN A 63 -13.77 7.59 4.14
CA ASN A 63 -14.22 6.29 4.60
C ASN A 63 -14.13 5.28 3.45
N LEU A 64 -13.07 4.50 3.42
CA LEU A 64 -12.83 3.53 2.36
C LEU A 64 -13.73 2.28 2.44
N ALA A 65 -14.50 2.09 3.53
CA ALA A 65 -15.52 1.05 3.58
C ALA A 65 -16.72 1.34 2.65
N THR A 66 -16.76 2.52 2.02
CA THR A 66 -17.79 2.90 1.06
C THR A 66 -17.20 3.07 -0.34
N ARG A 67 -18.01 2.81 -1.36
CA ARG A 67 -17.64 3.03 -2.75
C ARG A 67 -17.30 4.50 -3.02
N GLU A 68 -18.10 5.40 -2.47
CA GLU A 68 -17.93 6.85 -2.60
C GLU A 68 -16.60 7.32 -2.01
N GLY A 69 -16.21 6.76 -0.85
CA GLY A 69 -14.92 7.06 -0.21
C GLY A 69 -13.73 6.59 -1.06
N VAL A 70 -13.80 5.41 -1.65
CA VAL A 70 -12.75 4.90 -2.55
C VAL A 70 -12.65 5.74 -3.82
N GLU A 71 -13.78 6.04 -4.49
CA GLU A 71 -13.77 6.86 -5.71
C GLU A 71 -13.36 8.31 -5.41
N GLY A 72 -13.75 8.85 -4.25
CA GLY A 72 -13.31 10.18 -3.79
C GLY A 72 -11.80 10.24 -3.60
N LEU A 73 -11.19 9.25 -2.92
CA LEU A 73 -9.74 9.15 -2.79
C LEU A 73 -9.08 9.03 -4.16
N TYR A 74 -9.56 8.13 -5.02
CA TYR A 74 -9.01 7.96 -6.36
C TYR A 74 -9.09 9.24 -7.20
N GLY A 75 -10.19 10.01 -7.07
CA GLY A 75 -10.33 11.33 -7.69
C GLY A 75 -9.26 12.33 -7.23
N GLN A 76 -8.93 12.37 -5.92
CA GLN A 76 -7.85 13.20 -5.39
C GLN A 76 -6.47 12.77 -5.92
N ILE A 77 -6.21 11.46 -5.96
CA ILE A 77 -4.97 10.92 -6.55
C ILE A 77 -4.83 11.38 -8.01
N ARG A 78 -5.88 11.27 -8.81
CA ARG A 78 -5.90 11.71 -10.22
C ARG A 78 -5.70 13.22 -10.37
N ALA A 79 -6.16 14.02 -9.41
CA ALA A 79 -6.00 15.47 -9.40
C ALA A 79 -4.54 15.90 -9.20
N MET A 80 -3.69 15.04 -8.62
CA MET A 80 -2.24 15.28 -8.48
C MET A 80 -1.51 15.32 -9.85
N ARG A 81 -2.10 14.76 -10.90
CA ARG A 81 -1.57 14.75 -12.29
C ARG A 81 -0.14 14.22 -12.42
N ARG A 82 0.22 13.28 -11.57
CA ARG A 82 1.53 12.61 -11.57
C ARG A 82 1.33 11.10 -11.38
N PRO A 83 2.27 10.27 -11.85
CA PRO A 83 2.21 8.83 -11.63
C PRO A 83 2.34 8.50 -10.14
N ILE A 84 1.77 7.37 -9.72
CA ILE A 84 1.95 6.81 -8.40
C ILE A 84 3.13 5.85 -8.47
N ASP A 85 4.21 6.14 -7.73
CA ASP A 85 5.34 5.21 -7.62
C ASP A 85 5.03 4.09 -6.63
N VAL A 86 4.38 4.42 -5.51
CA VAL A 86 4.00 3.43 -4.49
C VAL A 86 2.57 3.64 -4.00
N MET A 87 1.79 2.55 -3.98
CA MET A 87 0.48 2.49 -3.32
C MET A 87 0.52 1.55 -2.14
N VAL A 88 0.29 2.05 -0.93
CA VAL A 88 0.18 1.24 0.29
C VAL A 88 -1.29 1.06 0.66
N ILE A 89 -1.81 -0.14 0.46
CA ILE A 89 -3.17 -0.53 0.85
C ILE A 89 -3.10 -1.17 2.24
N ASN A 90 -3.24 -0.32 3.26
CA ASN A 90 -3.04 -0.68 4.66
C ASN A 90 -4.30 -0.51 5.53
N ALA A 91 -5.26 0.33 5.14
CA ALA A 91 -6.45 0.61 5.95
C ALA A 91 -7.13 -0.68 6.41
N SER A 92 -7.29 -0.83 7.73
CA SER A 92 -7.96 -1.97 8.35
C SER A 92 -8.49 -1.52 9.72
N PRO A 93 -9.74 -1.85 10.10
CA PRO A 93 -10.20 -1.57 11.45
C PRO A 93 -9.53 -2.52 12.43
N ALA A 94 -9.35 -2.08 13.66
CA ALA A 94 -9.08 -2.99 14.77
C ALA A 94 -10.38 -3.71 15.09
N ALA A 95 -10.41 -5.04 14.92
CA ALA A 95 -11.57 -5.87 15.21
C ALA A 95 -11.12 -7.17 15.88
N GLY A 96 -11.89 -7.63 16.85
CA GLY A 96 -11.68 -8.88 17.56
C GLY A 96 -12.88 -9.16 18.45
N GLY A 97 -12.98 -10.38 18.96
CA GLY A 97 -14.08 -10.83 19.78
C GLY A 97 -14.68 -12.14 19.24
N ALA A 98 -15.52 -12.80 20.07
CA ALA A 98 -16.21 -14.00 19.62
C ALA A 98 -17.24 -13.62 18.54
N PHE A 99 -17.21 -14.33 17.42
CA PHE A 99 -18.07 -14.03 16.26
C PHE A 99 -19.57 -13.95 16.62
N ILE A 100 -20.01 -14.79 17.55
CA ILE A 100 -21.41 -14.83 17.99
C ILE A 100 -21.84 -13.60 18.81
N ASP A 101 -20.86 -12.88 19.39
CA ASP A 101 -21.09 -11.73 20.27
C ASP A 101 -20.85 -10.39 19.53
N ASN A 102 -20.19 -10.43 18.38
CA ASN A 102 -19.86 -9.24 17.60
C ASN A 102 -21.10 -8.66 16.90
N ASP A 103 -21.13 -7.34 16.76
CA ASP A 103 -22.15 -6.65 15.97
C ASP A 103 -22.01 -6.98 14.48
N LEU A 104 -23.11 -7.38 13.84
CA LEU A 104 -23.11 -7.74 12.40
C LEU A 104 -22.63 -6.59 11.50
N ASN A 105 -22.99 -5.33 11.81
CA ASN A 105 -22.58 -4.20 10.99
C ASN A 105 -21.08 -3.93 11.11
N ALA A 106 -20.49 -4.18 12.30
CA ALA A 106 -19.04 -4.09 12.49
C ALA A 106 -18.31 -5.15 11.63
N GLU A 107 -18.81 -6.40 11.62
CA GLU A 107 -18.23 -7.47 10.78
C GLU A 107 -18.38 -7.17 9.28
N LEU A 108 -19.55 -6.69 8.84
CA LEU A 108 -19.77 -6.32 7.44
C LEU A 108 -18.91 -5.10 7.04
N ASN A 109 -18.74 -4.13 7.93
CA ASN A 109 -17.85 -2.98 7.68
C ASN A 109 -16.38 -3.42 7.55
N LEU A 110 -15.95 -4.42 8.34
CA LEU A 110 -14.64 -5.02 8.23
C LEU A 110 -14.45 -5.67 6.84
N VAL A 111 -15.41 -6.43 6.36
CA VAL A 111 -15.39 -7.03 5.01
C VAL A 111 -15.37 -5.94 3.94
N ALA A 112 -16.18 -4.89 4.09
CA ALA A 112 -16.20 -3.77 3.17
C ALA A 112 -14.84 -3.08 3.06
N LEU A 113 -14.14 -2.86 4.18
CA LEU A 113 -12.83 -2.20 4.20
C LEU A 113 -11.69 -3.13 3.79
N ASN A 114 -11.63 -4.36 4.35
CA ASN A 114 -10.49 -5.26 4.15
C ASN A 114 -10.56 -6.08 2.85
N VAL A 115 -11.73 -6.17 2.22
CA VAL A 115 -11.94 -6.96 1.00
C VAL A 115 -12.42 -6.07 -0.16
N ALA A 116 -13.62 -5.50 -0.04
CA ALA A 116 -14.20 -4.76 -1.16
C ALA A 116 -13.39 -3.50 -1.53
N ALA A 117 -12.96 -2.71 -0.54
CA ALA A 117 -12.14 -1.53 -0.76
C ALA A 117 -10.76 -1.88 -1.32
N VAL A 118 -10.15 -2.98 -0.84
CA VAL A 118 -8.85 -3.46 -1.35
C VAL A 118 -8.94 -3.78 -2.83
N VAL A 119 -9.93 -4.58 -3.25
CA VAL A 119 -10.14 -4.92 -4.67
C VAL A 119 -10.43 -3.67 -5.48
N HIS A 120 -11.32 -2.80 -5.00
CA HIS A 120 -11.73 -1.61 -5.71
C HIS A 120 -10.56 -0.66 -5.95
N LEU A 121 -9.81 -0.32 -4.89
CA LEU A 121 -8.68 0.60 -4.98
C LEU A 121 -7.52 -0.01 -5.79
N ALA A 122 -7.19 -1.28 -5.55
CA ALA A 122 -6.18 -1.99 -6.32
C ALA A 122 -6.52 -1.97 -7.82
N LYS A 123 -7.78 -2.26 -8.20
CA LYS A 123 -8.20 -2.24 -9.59
C LYS A 123 -7.99 -0.89 -10.26
N ARG A 124 -8.31 0.22 -9.55
CA ARG A 124 -8.10 1.58 -10.06
C ARG A 124 -6.62 1.88 -10.26
N VAL A 125 -5.83 1.69 -9.20
CA VAL A 125 -4.41 2.08 -9.16
C VAL A 125 -3.55 1.19 -10.06
N VAL A 126 -3.73 -0.13 -10.00
CA VAL A 126 -2.96 -1.06 -10.84
C VAL A 126 -3.22 -0.82 -12.33
N THR A 127 -4.47 -0.50 -12.70
CA THR A 127 -4.79 -0.14 -14.10
C THR A 127 -4.00 1.08 -14.57
N ASP A 128 -3.88 2.12 -13.73
CA ASP A 128 -3.08 3.30 -14.05
C ASP A 128 -1.57 2.98 -14.09
N MET A 129 -1.07 2.19 -13.13
CA MET A 129 0.33 1.77 -13.06
C MET A 129 0.74 0.96 -14.30
N VAL A 130 -0.09 0.00 -14.73
CA VAL A 130 0.16 -0.77 -15.96
C VAL A 130 0.16 0.13 -17.18
N ALA A 131 -0.74 1.11 -17.27
CA ALA A 131 -0.78 2.07 -18.37
C ALA A 131 0.48 2.96 -18.42
N CYS A 132 1.12 3.23 -17.27
CA CYS A 132 2.38 3.96 -17.16
C CYS A 132 3.61 3.05 -17.20
N ASP A 133 3.41 1.73 -17.19
CA ASP A 133 4.43 0.68 -17.12
C ASP A 133 5.41 0.86 -15.95
N GLN A 134 4.90 1.32 -14.79
CA GLN A 134 5.65 1.48 -13.56
C GLN A 134 4.73 1.52 -12.35
N GLY A 135 5.22 1.10 -11.20
CA GLY A 135 4.56 1.24 -9.91
C GLY A 135 4.79 0.06 -8.98
N HIS A 136 4.54 0.30 -7.71
CA HIS A 136 4.63 -0.72 -6.67
C HIS A 136 3.40 -0.67 -5.77
N VAL A 137 2.73 -1.81 -5.58
CA VAL A 137 1.63 -1.91 -4.62
C VAL A 137 2.06 -2.75 -3.43
N LEU A 138 1.93 -2.17 -2.23
CA LEU A 138 2.16 -2.84 -0.96
C LEU A 138 0.83 -3.10 -0.27
N PHE A 139 0.50 -4.37 -0.03
CA PHE A 139 -0.62 -4.77 0.80
C PHE A 139 -0.15 -5.10 2.22
N THR A 140 -0.84 -4.62 3.25
CA THR A 140 -0.61 -5.09 4.61
C THR A 140 -1.55 -6.26 4.92
N ALA A 141 -0.94 -7.40 5.23
CA ALA A 141 -1.63 -8.63 5.62
C ALA A 141 -1.52 -8.90 7.13
N SER A 142 -1.76 -10.10 7.59
CA SER A 142 -1.48 -10.54 8.96
C SER A 142 -0.26 -11.44 9.01
N PHE A 143 0.38 -11.50 10.18
CA PHE A 143 1.48 -12.42 10.44
C PHE A 143 0.99 -13.87 10.60
N ASP A 144 -0.21 -14.05 11.17
CA ASP A 144 -0.80 -15.37 11.35
C ASP A 144 -1.39 -15.89 10.03
N ASP A 145 -0.76 -16.92 9.48
CA ASP A 145 -1.22 -17.62 8.27
C ASP A 145 -2.41 -18.58 8.58
N GLY A 146 -2.95 -18.55 9.81
CA GLY A 146 -4.00 -19.45 10.29
C GLY A 146 -5.19 -18.74 10.92
N PRO A 147 -6.27 -19.48 11.18
CA PRO A 147 -7.44 -18.95 11.85
C PRO A 147 -7.09 -18.53 13.28
N SER A 148 -7.14 -17.22 13.55
CA SER A 148 -6.99 -16.69 14.91
C SER A 148 -8.29 -16.85 15.69
N ARG A 149 -8.17 -17.35 16.93
CA ARG A 149 -9.32 -17.42 17.84
C ARG A 149 -9.79 -16.00 18.16
N LEU A 150 -11.10 -15.76 18.08
CA LEU A 150 -11.74 -14.45 18.29
C LEU A 150 -11.48 -13.41 17.20
N GLU A 151 -11.04 -13.84 16.02
CA GLU A 151 -10.76 -12.96 14.86
C GLU A 151 -11.23 -13.58 13.55
N ALA A 152 -12.36 -14.30 13.56
CA ALA A 152 -12.80 -15.09 12.42
C ALA A 152 -12.87 -14.31 11.10
N VAL A 153 -13.56 -13.16 11.08
CA VAL A 153 -13.71 -12.34 9.88
C VAL A 153 -12.42 -11.58 9.56
N GLN A 154 -11.72 -11.07 10.59
CA GLN A 154 -10.43 -10.39 10.43
C GLN A 154 -9.40 -11.33 9.80
N GLY A 155 -9.19 -12.52 10.36
CA GLY A 155 -8.26 -13.51 9.84
C GLY A 155 -8.60 -13.94 8.40
N ALA A 156 -9.88 -14.24 8.13
CA ALA A 156 -10.33 -14.58 6.78
C ALA A 156 -10.10 -13.46 5.78
N SER A 157 -10.33 -12.20 6.17
CA SER A 157 -10.09 -11.04 5.31
C SER A 157 -8.59 -10.84 4.99
N LYS A 158 -7.70 -11.12 5.94
CA LYS A 158 -6.25 -11.03 5.72
C LYS A 158 -5.73 -12.19 4.87
N ALA A 159 -6.29 -13.40 5.02
CA ALA A 159 -6.01 -14.51 4.11
C ALA A 159 -6.45 -14.21 2.67
N PHE A 160 -7.62 -13.54 2.50
CA PHE A 160 -8.03 -13.03 1.19
C PHE A 160 -6.99 -12.08 0.59
N VAL A 161 -6.49 -11.10 1.36
CA VAL A 161 -5.50 -10.13 0.88
C VAL A 161 -4.21 -10.82 0.41
N LEU A 162 -3.73 -11.82 1.15
CA LEU A 162 -2.55 -12.60 0.77
C LEU A 162 -2.76 -13.33 -0.55
N SER A 163 -3.85 -14.11 -0.66
CA SER A 163 -4.18 -14.85 -1.88
C SER A 163 -4.39 -13.93 -3.09
N PHE A 164 -5.07 -12.80 -2.88
CA PHE A 164 -5.28 -11.79 -3.92
C PHE A 164 -3.96 -11.15 -4.39
N ALA A 165 -3.09 -10.78 -3.46
CA ALA A 165 -1.79 -10.17 -3.80
C ALA A 165 -0.88 -11.16 -4.56
N ASP A 166 -0.87 -12.45 -4.17
CA ASP A 166 -0.09 -13.48 -4.84
C ASP A 166 -0.59 -13.72 -6.26
N ALA A 167 -1.91 -13.83 -6.47
CA ALA A 167 -2.50 -13.97 -7.78
C ALA A 167 -2.22 -12.74 -8.67
N LEU A 168 -2.37 -11.53 -8.10
CA LEU A 168 -2.12 -10.29 -8.84
C LEU A 168 -0.64 -10.14 -9.23
N ARG A 169 0.28 -10.59 -8.39
CA ARG A 169 1.73 -10.63 -8.70
C ARG A 169 2.02 -11.53 -9.90
N ASP A 170 1.36 -12.69 -9.96
CA ASP A 170 1.50 -13.63 -11.08
C ASP A 170 0.93 -13.08 -12.39
N GLU A 171 -0.24 -12.41 -12.31
CA GLU A 171 -0.86 -11.76 -13.47
C GLU A 171 -0.02 -10.62 -14.04
N LEU A 172 0.75 -9.93 -13.21
CA LEU A 172 1.52 -8.73 -13.58
C LEU A 172 3.01 -9.01 -13.84
N LYS A 173 3.45 -10.28 -13.80
CA LYS A 173 4.88 -10.66 -13.92
C LYS A 173 5.58 -10.16 -15.19
N ASP A 174 4.83 -9.95 -16.27
CA ASP A 174 5.35 -9.48 -17.55
C ASP A 174 5.25 -7.94 -17.70
N THR A 175 4.96 -7.22 -16.62
CA THR A 175 4.92 -5.75 -16.55
C THR A 175 5.99 -5.21 -15.60
N HIS A 176 6.21 -3.90 -15.58
CA HIS A 176 7.07 -3.24 -14.59
C HIS A 176 6.31 -2.83 -13.30
N VAL A 177 5.12 -3.37 -13.09
CA VAL A 177 4.35 -3.17 -11.85
C VAL A 177 4.65 -4.29 -10.87
N SER A 178 5.10 -3.95 -9.67
CA SER A 178 5.44 -4.94 -8.65
C SER A 178 4.43 -4.96 -7.51
N ILE A 179 4.20 -6.16 -6.95
CA ILE A 179 3.27 -6.40 -5.85
C ILE A 179 4.03 -6.99 -4.66
N SER A 180 3.88 -6.39 -3.49
CA SER A 180 4.44 -6.90 -2.24
C SER A 180 3.38 -7.02 -1.14
N THR A 181 3.64 -7.90 -0.18
CA THR A 181 2.84 -8.03 1.03
C THR A 181 3.71 -7.79 2.26
N LEU A 182 3.25 -6.92 3.15
CA LEU A 182 3.85 -6.72 4.46
C LEU A 182 3.08 -7.59 5.48
N LYS A 183 3.80 -8.50 6.12
CA LYS A 183 3.31 -9.25 7.29
C LYS A 183 3.86 -8.56 8.55
N PRO A 184 3.02 -7.92 9.38
CA PRO A 184 3.49 -7.28 10.63
C PRO A 184 4.10 -8.33 11.55
N GLY A 185 5.35 -8.13 11.96
CA GLY A 185 6.14 -9.11 12.72
C GLY A 185 7.50 -9.36 12.10
N ALA A 186 7.64 -9.22 10.78
CA ALA A 186 8.92 -8.94 10.15
C ALA A 186 9.13 -7.42 10.21
N ALA A 187 10.25 -6.96 10.76
CA ALA A 187 10.51 -5.54 11.00
C ALA A 187 10.20 -4.68 9.75
N ALA A 188 9.41 -3.62 9.93
CA ALA A 188 9.07 -2.68 8.85
C ALA A 188 10.32 -2.06 8.20
N SER A 189 11.45 -2.02 8.90
CA SER A 189 12.77 -1.62 8.40
C SER A 189 13.26 -2.45 7.22
N ASP A 190 12.89 -3.73 7.13
CA ASP A 190 13.28 -4.61 6.03
C ASP A 190 12.52 -4.33 4.73
N PHE A 191 11.38 -3.62 4.79
CA PHE A 191 10.58 -3.32 3.60
C PHE A 191 11.37 -2.47 2.60
N PHE A 192 11.98 -1.37 3.05
CA PHE A 192 12.74 -0.48 2.17
C PHE A 192 13.98 -1.13 1.58
N HIS A 193 14.60 -2.06 2.31
CA HIS A 193 15.71 -2.86 1.81
C HIS A 193 15.28 -3.93 0.80
N ARG A 194 14.12 -4.57 0.99
CA ARG A 194 13.64 -5.65 0.11
C ARG A 194 12.83 -5.14 -1.08
N ALA A 195 12.09 -4.05 -0.92
CA ALA A 195 11.24 -3.50 -1.99
C ALA A 195 12.03 -2.68 -3.02
N HIS A 196 13.33 -2.40 -2.77
CA HIS A 196 14.19 -1.57 -3.62
C HIS A 196 13.53 -0.21 -3.98
N VAL A 197 12.64 0.26 -3.09
CA VAL A 197 11.88 1.49 -3.24
C VAL A 197 12.75 2.63 -2.76
N GLY A 198 13.50 3.25 -3.64
CA GLY A 198 14.31 4.36 -3.20
C GLY A 198 15.34 4.91 -4.18
N ASN A 199 15.43 4.40 -5.40
CA ASN A 199 16.22 5.06 -6.43
C ASN A 199 15.86 4.54 -7.81
N ALA A 200 15.45 5.41 -8.72
CA ALA A 200 15.44 5.15 -10.17
C ALA A 200 16.83 4.70 -10.70
N ARG A 201 17.91 4.97 -9.95
CA ARG A 201 19.25 4.43 -10.17
C ARG A 201 19.34 2.92 -9.95
N PHE A 202 18.62 2.36 -8.98
CA PHE A 202 18.64 0.93 -8.66
C PHE A 202 17.95 0.07 -9.73
N ALA A 203 16.84 0.55 -10.31
CA ALA A 203 16.18 -0.12 -11.43
C ALA A 203 17.08 -0.19 -12.68
N ALA A 204 17.97 0.79 -12.86
CA ALA A 204 18.95 0.81 -13.96
C ALA A 204 20.15 -0.14 -13.67
N GLU A 205 20.57 -0.28 -12.41
CA GLU A 205 21.64 -1.19 -12.01
C GLU A 205 21.20 -2.66 -12.07
N GLN A 206 20.00 -2.98 -11.62
CA GLN A 206 19.46 -4.34 -11.75
C GLN A 206 19.25 -4.77 -13.20
N ARG A 207 18.86 -3.85 -14.11
CA ARG A 207 18.82 -4.16 -15.54
C ARG A 207 20.20 -4.43 -16.12
N ARG A 208 21.27 -3.83 -15.57
CA ARG A 208 22.65 -4.13 -15.98
C ARG A 208 23.09 -5.52 -15.47
N GLU A 209 22.83 -5.86 -14.22
CA GLU A 209 23.19 -7.20 -13.66
C GLU A 209 22.43 -8.34 -14.34
N LEU A 210 21.16 -8.12 -14.73
CA LEU A 210 20.36 -9.11 -15.47
C LEU A 210 20.72 -9.19 -16.98
N SER A 211 21.42 -8.19 -17.52
CA SER A 211 21.86 -8.16 -18.92
C SER A 211 23.30 -8.60 -19.14
N GLU A 212 24.09 -8.86 -18.10
CA GLU A 212 25.41 -9.45 -18.24
C GLU A 212 25.27 -10.99 -18.26
N PRO A 213 25.66 -11.67 -19.36
CA PRO A 213 25.68 -13.13 -19.40
C PRO A 213 26.72 -13.62 -18.41
N GLY A 214 26.27 -14.48 -17.48
CA GLY A 214 27.09 -15.04 -16.44
C GLY A 214 28.41 -15.55 -16.96
N SER A 215 29.51 -15.01 -16.45
CA SER A 215 30.85 -15.61 -16.61
C SER A 215 30.83 -16.95 -15.83
N ALA A 216 30.61 -18.02 -16.56
CA ALA A 216 30.97 -19.35 -16.10
C ALA A 216 32.48 -19.33 -15.85
N ASN A 217 32.88 -19.48 -14.61
CA ASN A 217 34.24 -19.81 -14.25
C ASN A 217 34.36 -21.28 -13.92
N ALA A 218 35.38 -21.83 -14.58
CA ALA A 218 35.93 -23.15 -14.46
C ALA A 218 36.30 -23.56 -13.00
#